data_20cc9007f1152f997f26b1f14ab88704
#
_entry.id   20cc9007f1152f997f26b1f14ab88704
#
_cell.length_a   1.000
_cell.length_b   1.000
_cell.length_c   1.000
_cell.angle_alpha   90.00
_cell.angle_beta   90.00
_cell.angle_gamma   90.00
#
_symmetry.space_group_name_H-M   'P 1'
#
loop_
_entity.id
_entity.type
_entity.pdbx_description
1 polymer ?
#
loop_
_entity_poly.entity_id
_entity_poly.type
_entity_poly.pdbx_seq_one_letter_code
_entity_poly.pdbx_strand_id
1 'polypeptide(L)'
;MTLDDGASLVDVAFAACTVLDSAGETAVLCGGSAAAYYVPERYQSLDVDFVLHVGAARHVVDRAMATIGYLRTEDFYRRDGLPYTIEFPLGPLAVGREPVTAWRTDRRADGLLHVLTPTDVVRDRFLHYWAWGDRSALDVALAVARTHRPELDLTAFRAWTERERAADRSYDHARVDRFFALLER
;
A
#
# COMPACT_ATOMS: atom_id res chain seq x y z
N MET A 1 -5.28 19.73 8.21
CA MET A 1 -5.90 19.39 6.91
C MET A 1 -7.38 19.11 7.12
N THR A 2 -8.29 19.75 6.36
CA THR A 2 -9.74 19.51 6.46
C THR A 2 -10.14 18.73 5.20
N LEU A 3 -10.72 17.56 5.38
CA LEU A 3 -11.30 16.79 4.29
C LEU A 3 -12.69 17.34 3.98
N ASP A 4 -13.01 17.55 2.71
CA ASP A 4 -14.37 17.83 2.23
C ASP A 4 -15.00 16.54 1.63
N ASP A 5 -16.27 16.62 1.25
CA ASP A 5 -17.00 15.47 0.71
C ASP A 5 -16.58 15.10 -0.72
N GLY A 6 -15.73 15.91 -1.36
CA GLY A 6 -15.12 15.63 -2.66
C GLY A 6 -13.70 15.09 -2.57
N ALA A 7 -13.17 14.83 -1.36
CA ALA A 7 -11.81 14.35 -1.16
C ALA A 7 -11.58 13.03 -1.86
N SER A 8 -10.46 12.94 -2.58
CA SER A 8 -10.02 11.70 -3.22
C SER A 8 -9.42 10.70 -2.21
N LEU A 9 -9.24 9.44 -2.62
CA LEU A 9 -8.50 8.45 -1.84
C LEU A 9 -7.13 8.99 -1.38
N VAL A 10 -6.44 9.69 -2.27
CA VAL A 10 -5.10 10.24 -1.98
C VAL A 10 -5.19 11.34 -0.91
N ASP A 11 -6.22 12.19 -0.95
CA ASP A 11 -6.42 13.22 0.07
C ASP A 11 -6.73 12.60 1.43
N VAL A 12 -7.55 11.55 1.46
CA VAL A 12 -7.82 10.77 2.67
C VAL A 12 -6.54 10.12 3.20
N ALA A 13 -5.72 9.53 2.33
CA ALA A 13 -4.45 8.91 2.74
C ALA A 13 -3.47 9.93 3.32
N PHE A 14 -3.32 11.11 2.69
CA PHE A 14 -2.51 12.20 3.24
C PHE A 14 -3.03 12.69 4.59
N ALA A 15 -4.34 12.88 4.72
CA ALA A 15 -4.94 13.33 5.98
C ALA A 15 -4.68 12.33 7.11
N ALA A 16 -4.96 11.05 6.87
CA ALA A 16 -4.78 9.99 7.86
C ALA A 16 -3.32 9.86 8.28
N CYS A 17 -2.40 9.78 7.31
CA CYS A 17 -0.97 9.68 7.59
C CYS A 17 -0.46 10.88 8.40
N THR A 18 -0.88 12.11 8.03
CA THR A 18 -0.46 13.34 8.71
C THR A 18 -0.91 13.40 10.17
N VAL A 19 -2.16 13.03 10.46
CA VAL A 19 -2.64 13.07 11.85
C VAL A 19 -2.03 11.97 12.71
N LEU A 20 -1.70 10.83 12.11
CA LEU A 20 -0.97 9.75 12.79
C LEU A 20 0.48 10.16 13.08
N ASP A 21 1.19 10.71 12.10
CA ASP A 21 2.55 11.23 12.28
C ASP A 21 2.59 12.31 13.38
N SER A 22 1.61 13.23 13.39
CA SER A 22 1.46 14.24 14.43
C SER A 22 1.17 13.66 15.82
N ALA A 23 0.62 12.46 15.88
CA ALA A 23 0.41 11.70 17.12
C ALA A 23 1.62 10.85 17.53
N GLY A 24 2.72 10.89 16.75
CA GLY A 24 3.93 10.11 16.98
C GLY A 24 3.88 8.69 16.41
N GLU A 25 2.89 8.39 15.54
CA GLU A 25 2.68 7.08 14.96
C GLU A 25 3.05 7.07 13.48
N THR A 26 3.95 6.19 13.09
CA THR A 26 4.32 6.01 11.67
C THR A 26 3.41 4.98 11.02
N ALA A 27 2.59 5.42 10.06
CA ALA A 27 1.70 4.58 9.28
C ALA A 27 2.12 4.60 7.81
N VAL A 28 2.30 3.42 7.20
CA VAL A 28 2.74 3.31 5.80
C VAL A 28 1.59 2.76 4.96
N LEU A 29 1.21 3.51 3.92
CA LEU A 29 0.20 3.10 2.94
C LEU A 29 0.70 1.89 2.16
N CYS A 30 -0.12 0.83 2.10
CA CYS A 30 0.21 -0.44 1.48
C CYS A 30 -0.96 -0.96 0.63
N GLY A 31 -0.89 -2.21 0.22
CA GLY A 31 -1.99 -2.90 -0.42
C GLY A 31 -2.45 -2.28 -1.74
N GLY A 32 -3.76 -2.41 -2.01
CA GLY A 32 -4.41 -1.83 -3.18
C GLY A 32 -4.36 -0.31 -3.19
N SER A 33 -4.50 0.32 -2.04
CA SER A 33 -4.48 1.78 -1.92
C SER A 33 -3.12 2.39 -2.29
N ALA A 34 -2.00 1.74 -1.96
CA ALA A 34 -0.69 2.15 -2.44
C ALA A 34 -0.55 2.04 -3.96
N ALA A 35 -1.13 0.99 -4.56
CA ALA A 35 -1.15 0.86 -6.01
C ALA A 35 -2.03 1.95 -6.66
N ALA A 36 -3.22 2.25 -6.10
CA ALA A 36 -4.08 3.33 -6.57
C ALA A 36 -3.40 4.70 -6.47
N TYR A 37 -2.55 4.91 -5.45
CA TYR A 37 -1.73 6.12 -5.34
C TYR A 37 -0.77 6.29 -6.52
N TYR A 38 -0.10 5.21 -6.95
CA TYR A 38 0.88 5.26 -8.04
C TYR A 38 0.28 5.28 -9.45
N VAL A 39 -0.90 4.67 -9.62
CA VAL A 39 -1.55 4.55 -10.94
C VAL A 39 -3.06 4.83 -10.86
N PRO A 40 -3.48 6.03 -10.40
CA PRO A 40 -4.89 6.36 -10.15
C PRO A 40 -5.78 6.26 -11.39
N GLU A 41 -5.19 6.43 -12.59
CA GLU A 41 -5.90 6.32 -13.88
C GLU A 41 -6.16 4.86 -14.29
N ARG A 42 -5.51 3.91 -13.65
CA ARG A 42 -5.55 2.49 -14.00
C ARG A 42 -6.20 1.61 -12.95
N TYR A 43 -6.14 2.06 -11.70
CA TYR A 43 -6.64 1.29 -10.59
C TYR A 43 -7.21 2.20 -9.50
N GLN A 44 -8.32 1.79 -8.92
CA GLN A 44 -8.98 2.46 -7.80
C GLN A 44 -9.19 1.48 -6.66
N SER A 45 -9.10 1.97 -5.44
CA SER A 45 -9.47 1.26 -4.22
C SER A 45 -10.51 2.07 -3.46
N LEU A 46 -11.33 1.40 -2.68
CA LEU A 46 -12.23 2.03 -1.70
C LEU A 46 -11.66 1.91 -0.28
N ASP A 47 -10.70 1.03 -0.09
CA ASP A 47 -10.05 0.82 1.19
C ASP A 47 -8.68 1.51 1.17
N VAL A 48 -8.37 2.20 2.26
CA VAL A 48 -7.08 2.86 2.50
C VAL A 48 -6.35 2.07 3.57
N ASP A 49 -5.41 1.22 3.15
CA ASP A 49 -4.70 0.28 4.01
C ASP A 49 -3.41 0.89 4.57
N PHE A 50 -3.31 1.02 5.88
CA PHE A 50 -2.10 1.44 6.57
C PHE A 50 -1.57 0.37 7.51
N VAL A 51 -0.30 0.01 7.37
CA VAL A 51 0.40 -0.77 8.41
C VAL A 51 1.16 0.19 9.31
N LEU A 52 0.93 0.09 10.64
CA LEU A 52 1.67 0.82 11.63
C LEU A 52 3.05 0.21 11.78
N HIS A 53 4.11 1.03 11.68
CA HIS A 53 5.50 0.55 11.71
C HIS A 53 5.86 -0.05 13.08
N VAL A 54 5.43 0.58 14.16
CA VAL A 54 5.45 0.04 15.51
C VAL A 54 4.02 0.04 16.01
N GLY A 55 3.57 -1.06 16.59
CA GLY A 55 2.17 -1.17 17.01
C GLY A 55 1.75 -0.03 17.93
N ALA A 56 0.81 0.79 17.47
CA ALA A 56 0.26 1.89 18.25
C ALA A 56 -0.82 1.42 19.22
N ALA A 57 -0.96 2.13 20.31
CA ALA A 57 -2.11 1.93 21.19
C ALA A 57 -3.39 2.37 20.47
N ARG A 58 -4.40 1.49 20.45
CA ARG A 58 -5.66 1.73 19.72
C ARG A 58 -6.27 3.11 19.98
N HIS A 59 -6.29 3.58 21.23
CA HIS A 59 -6.87 4.87 21.59
C HIS A 59 -6.11 6.08 21.00
N VAL A 60 -4.84 5.92 20.64
CA VAL A 60 -4.06 6.96 19.94
C VAL A 60 -4.54 7.06 18.51
N VAL A 61 -4.69 5.91 17.83
CA VAL A 61 -5.23 5.83 16.47
C VAL A 61 -6.67 6.37 16.43
N ASP A 62 -7.55 5.93 17.34
CA ASP A 62 -8.94 6.40 17.43
C ASP A 62 -9.00 7.93 17.52
N ARG A 63 -8.18 8.55 18.38
CA ARG A 63 -8.14 10.00 18.54
C ARG A 63 -7.62 10.72 17.29
N ALA A 64 -6.54 10.21 16.70
CA ALA A 64 -5.98 10.78 15.47
C ALA A 64 -7.01 10.77 14.35
N MET A 65 -7.65 9.62 14.09
CA MET A 65 -8.67 9.47 13.06
C MET A 65 -9.89 10.38 13.30
N ALA A 66 -10.33 10.51 14.55
CA ALA A 66 -11.45 11.39 14.90
C ALA A 66 -11.19 12.86 14.54
N THR A 67 -9.94 13.34 14.52
CA THR A 67 -9.61 14.74 14.15
C THR A 67 -9.91 15.05 12.69
N ILE A 68 -9.97 14.02 11.82
CA ILE A 68 -10.32 14.14 10.41
C ILE A 68 -11.74 13.61 10.11
N GLY A 69 -12.52 13.33 11.17
CA GLY A 69 -13.91 12.90 11.09
C GLY A 69 -14.09 11.41 10.81
N TYR A 70 -13.03 10.61 10.84
CA TYR A 70 -13.10 9.15 10.71
C TYR A 70 -13.34 8.50 12.06
N LEU A 71 -14.45 7.79 12.18
CA LEU A 71 -14.83 7.08 13.39
C LEU A 71 -14.73 5.57 13.17
N ARG A 72 -14.27 4.86 14.20
CA ARG A 72 -14.10 3.42 14.16
C ARG A 72 -15.46 2.70 14.14
N THR A 73 -15.59 1.74 13.22
CA THR A 73 -16.71 0.83 13.11
C THR A 73 -16.12 -0.58 12.98
N GLU A 74 -16.20 -1.37 14.05
CA GLU A 74 -15.57 -2.70 14.12
C GLU A 74 -14.07 -2.66 13.86
N ASP A 75 -13.61 -3.14 12.69
CA ASP A 75 -12.20 -3.28 12.35
C ASP A 75 -11.67 -2.18 11.41
N PHE A 76 -12.52 -1.27 10.97
CA PHE A 76 -12.16 -0.17 10.08
C PHE A 76 -12.68 1.18 10.57
N TYR A 77 -12.20 2.25 9.96
CA TYR A 77 -12.67 3.62 10.20
C TYR A 77 -13.42 4.12 8.97
N ARG A 78 -14.52 4.83 9.22
CA ARG A 78 -15.34 5.45 8.18
C ARG A 78 -15.71 6.87 8.54
N ARG A 79 -16.00 7.65 7.53
CA ARG A 79 -16.53 9.00 7.64
C ARG A 79 -17.77 9.12 6.74
N ASP A 80 -18.85 9.72 7.26
CA ASP A 80 -20.01 10.02 6.45
C ASP A 80 -19.65 11.05 5.36
N GLY A 81 -20.21 10.89 4.17
CA GLY A 81 -19.93 11.73 3.01
C GLY A 81 -18.74 11.29 2.15
N LEU A 82 -17.90 10.36 2.61
CA LEU A 82 -16.81 9.80 1.81
C LEU A 82 -16.98 8.29 1.61
N PRO A 83 -16.67 7.76 0.41
CA PRO A 83 -16.83 6.34 0.12
C PRO A 83 -15.67 5.47 0.66
N TYR A 84 -14.61 6.09 1.18
CA TYR A 84 -13.38 5.39 1.55
C TYR A 84 -13.41 4.93 3.00
N THR A 85 -13.02 3.68 3.24
CA THR A 85 -12.69 3.18 4.58
C THR A 85 -11.19 3.27 4.83
N ILE A 86 -10.78 3.36 6.09
CA ILE A 86 -9.37 3.27 6.50
C ILE A 86 -9.22 2.03 7.35
N GLU A 87 -8.26 1.18 6.98
CA GLU A 87 -7.97 -0.06 7.67
C GLU A 87 -6.52 -0.07 8.16
N PHE A 88 -6.31 -0.77 9.28
CA PHE A 88 -4.99 -0.98 9.86
C PHE A 88 -4.72 -2.48 10.00
N PRO A 89 -4.34 -3.15 8.88
CA PRO A 89 -3.90 -4.54 8.95
C PRO A 89 -2.80 -4.73 9.98
N LEU A 90 -2.84 -5.87 10.67
CA LEU A 90 -1.82 -6.19 11.67
C LEU A 90 -0.44 -6.30 11.01
N GLY A 91 0.54 -5.63 11.62
CA GLY A 91 1.94 -5.71 11.22
C GLY A 91 2.61 -7.06 11.53
N PRO A 92 3.89 -7.21 11.22
CA PRO A 92 4.79 -6.16 10.77
C PRO A 92 4.60 -5.77 9.31
N LEU A 93 5.04 -4.55 8.93
CA LEU A 93 5.08 -4.13 7.53
C LEU A 93 6.05 -5.03 6.76
N ALA A 94 5.51 -5.83 5.84
CA ALA A 94 6.28 -6.80 5.08
C ALA A 94 5.66 -7.04 3.70
N VAL A 95 6.46 -7.47 2.74
CA VAL A 95 6.00 -8.03 1.47
C VAL A 95 6.45 -9.49 1.39
N GLY A 96 5.50 -10.40 1.39
CA GLY A 96 5.78 -11.80 1.60
C GLY A 96 6.37 -12.02 2.99
N ARG A 97 7.56 -12.63 3.04
CA ARG A 97 8.28 -12.89 4.31
C ARG A 97 9.32 -11.84 4.65
N GLU A 98 9.54 -10.87 3.76
CA GLU A 98 10.56 -9.84 3.96
C GLU A 98 9.98 -8.59 4.59
N PRO A 99 10.49 -8.17 5.78
CA PRO A 99 10.14 -6.89 6.36
C PRO A 99 10.50 -5.74 5.44
N VAL A 100 9.62 -4.75 5.35
CA VAL A 100 9.90 -3.49 4.69
C VAL A 100 10.52 -2.54 5.72
N THR A 101 11.75 -2.13 5.46
CA THR A 101 12.52 -1.24 6.36
C THR A 101 12.67 0.17 5.84
N ALA A 102 12.23 0.44 4.60
CA ALA A 102 12.28 1.75 3.98
C ALA A 102 11.02 1.96 3.13
N TRP A 103 10.51 3.16 3.13
CA TRP A 103 9.35 3.59 2.35
C TRP A 103 9.58 4.98 1.77
N ARG A 104 8.73 5.36 0.82
CA ARG A 104 8.71 6.71 0.29
C ARG A 104 7.91 7.62 1.22
N THR A 105 8.37 8.86 1.38
CA THR A 105 7.62 9.91 2.09
C THR A 105 7.39 11.06 1.14
N ASP A 106 6.15 11.24 0.74
CA ASP A 106 5.73 12.38 -0.07
C ASP A 106 5.15 13.48 0.83
N ARG A 107 5.42 14.74 0.46
CA ARG A 107 4.98 15.90 1.24
C ARG A 107 4.17 16.86 0.39
N ARG A 108 3.12 17.39 0.99
CA ARG A 108 2.32 18.51 0.49
C ARG A 108 2.46 19.69 1.45
N ALA A 109 1.92 20.85 1.08
CA ALA A 109 1.96 22.05 1.94
C ALA A 109 1.32 21.81 3.33
N ASP A 110 0.34 20.94 3.40
CA ASP A 110 -0.50 20.69 4.59
C ASP A 110 -0.38 19.27 5.16
N GLY A 111 0.58 18.46 4.67
CA GLY A 111 0.71 17.10 5.18
C GLY A 111 1.79 16.25 4.52
N LEU A 112 1.86 15.01 4.99
CA LEU A 112 2.77 13.98 4.47
C LEU A 112 2.05 12.63 4.28
N LEU A 113 2.63 11.80 3.44
CA LEU A 113 2.21 10.43 3.21
C LEU A 113 3.44 9.52 3.17
N HIS A 114 3.48 8.53 4.06
CA HIS A 114 4.38 7.40 3.93
C HIS A 114 3.70 6.32 3.10
N VAL A 115 4.36 5.84 2.07
CA VAL A 115 3.82 4.84 1.15
C VAL A 115 4.91 3.83 0.76
N LEU A 116 4.57 2.58 0.56
CA LEU A 116 5.49 1.58 0.02
C LEU A 116 6.18 2.13 -1.23
N THR A 117 7.47 1.78 -1.43
CA THR A 117 8.17 2.14 -2.66
C THR A 117 7.49 1.53 -3.89
N PRO A 118 7.67 2.08 -5.11
CA PRO A 118 7.12 1.45 -6.33
C PRO A 118 7.53 -0.02 -6.46
N THR A 119 8.78 -0.36 -6.10
CA THR A 119 9.26 -1.75 -6.12
C THR A 119 8.47 -2.63 -5.16
N ASP A 120 8.21 -2.16 -3.94
CA ASP A 120 7.48 -2.94 -2.94
C ASP A 120 5.99 -3.06 -3.28
N VAL A 121 5.37 -2.02 -3.87
CA VAL A 121 4.00 -2.12 -4.38
C VAL A 121 3.91 -3.14 -5.52
N VAL A 122 4.88 -3.16 -6.43
CA VAL A 122 4.94 -4.19 -7.49
C VAL A 122 5.10 -5.58 -6.88
N ARG A 123 5.98 -5.76 -5.89
CA ARG A 123 6.18 -7.04 -5.17
C ARG A 123 4.88 -7.49 -4.49
N ASP A 124 4.23 -6.59 -3.78
CA ASP A 124 2.99 -6.86 -3.04
C ASP A 124 1.86 -7.31 -4.00
N ARG A 125 1.59 -6.55 -5.06
CA ARG A 125 0.57 -6.91 -6.05
C ARG A 125 0.94 -8.18 -6.83
N PHE A 126 2.22 -8.35 -7.19
CA PHE A 126 2.69 -9.55 -7.84
C PHE A 126 2.53 -10.78 -6.94
N LEU A 127 2.74 -10.68 -5.62
CA LEU A 127 2.57 -11.78 -4.69
C LEU A 127 1.13 -12.33 -4.71
N HIS A 128 0.11 -11.46 -4.79
CA HIS A 128 -1.28 -11.86 -4.93
C HIS A 128 -1.52 -12.68 -6.22
N TYR A 129 -0.94 -12.24 -7.34
CA TYR A 129 -0.97 -13.04 -8.56
C TYR A 129 -0.20 -14.34 -8.42
N TRP A 130 0.97 -14.30 -7.78
CA TRP A 130 1.85 -15.45 -7.66
C TRP A 130 1.24 -16.55 -6.79
N ALA A 131 0.69 -16.19 -5.63
CA ALA A 131 0.08 -17.12 -4.70
C ALA A 131 -1.28 -17.65 -5.20
N TRP A 132 -2.17 -16.75 -5.63
CA TRP A 132 -3.57 -17.10 -5.89
C TRP A 132 -3.98 -17.03 -7.36
N GLY A 133 -3.11 -16.61 -8.26
CA GLY A 133 -3.43 -16.46 -9.69
C GLY A 133 -4.31 -15.26 -9.99
N ASP A 134 -4.38 -14.28 -9.11
CA ASP A 134 -5.17 -13.07 -9.28
C ASP A 134 -4.65 -12.22 -10.45
N ARG A 135 -5.37 -12.27 -11.57
CA ARG A 135 -5.01 -11.53 -12.79
C ARG A 135 -5.16 -10.02 -12.61
N SER A 136 -6.11 -9.57 -11.80
CA SER A 136 -6.29 -8.15 -11.52
C SER A 136 -5.05 -7.60 -10.81
N ALA A 137 -4.54 -8.34 -9.81
CA ALA A 137 -3.30 -7.97 -9.14
C ALA A 137 -2.09 -7.96 -10.09
N LEU A 138 -2.02 -8.89 -11.06
CA LEU A 138 -0.99 -8.87 -12.11
C LEU A 138 -1.06 -7.60 -12.96
N ASP A 139 -2.27 -7.24 -13.42
CA ASP A 139 -2.47 -6.07 -14.28
C ASP A 139 -2.08 -4.78 -13.53
N VAL A 140 -2.41 -4.69 -12.25
CA VAL A 140 -2.02 -3.57 -11.37
C VAL A 140 -0.51 -3.54 -11.16
N ALA A 141 0.14 -4.69 -10.86
CA ALA A 141 1.58 -4.78 -10.71
C ALA A 141 2.31 -4.31 -11.99
N LEU A 142 1.84 -4.73 -13.16
CA LEU A 142 2.38 -4.30 -14.45
C LEU A 142 2.15 -2.81 -14.72
N ALA A 143 0.98 -2.26 -14.34
CA ALA A 143 0.69 -0.84 -14.50
C ALA A 143 1.66 0.01 -13.67
N VAL A 144 1.83 -0.30 -12.38
CA VAL A 144 2.80 0.39 -11.51
C VAL A 144 4.22 0.23 -12.05
N ALA A 145 4.60 -1.00 -12.45
CA ALA A 145 5.94 -1.28 -12.93
C ALA A 145 6.29 -0.52 -14.23
N ARG A 146 5.34 -0.33 -15.13
CA ARG A 146 5.55 0.41 -16.38
C ARG A 146 5.59 1.92 -16.14
N THR A 147 4.69 2.44 -15.32
CA THR A 147 4.61 3.88 -15.02
C THR A 147 5.84 4.36 -14.25
N HIS A 148 6.32 3.55 -13.31
CA HIS A 148 7.45 3.90 -12.44
C HIS A 148 8.74 3.13 -12.79
N ARG A 149 8.91 2.71 -14.04
CA ARG A 149 10.05 1.90 -14.49
C ARG A 149 11.42 2.41 -14.05
N PRO A 150 11.73 3.72 -14.10
CA PRO A 150 13.03 4.24 -13.68
C PRO A 150 13.30 4.13 -12.17
N GLU A 151 12.24 4.00 -11.36
CA GLU A 151 12.31 3.90 -9.89
C GLU A 151 12.39 2.44 -9.40
N LEU A 152 12.24 1.47 -10.31
CA LEU A 152 12.19 0.05 -9.93
C LEU A 152 13.59 -0.55 -9.78
N ASP A 153 13.81 -1.23 -8.66
CA ASP A 153 14.93 -2.16 -8.51
C ASP A 153 14.51 -3.58 -8.96
N LEU A 154 14.62 -3.83 -10.26
CA LEU A 154 14.27 -5.13 -10.84
C LEU A 154 15.25 -6.24 -10.42
N THR A 155 16.49 -5.88 -10.06
CA THR A 155 17.47 -6.84 -9.55
C THR A 155 17.04 -7.31 -8.16
N ALA A 156 16.71 -6.38 -7.28
CA ALA A 156 16.17 -6.70 -5.96
C ALA A 156 14.84 -7.48 -6.07
N PHE A 157 13.97 -7.12 -7.01
CA PHE A 157 12.73 -7.86 -7.25
C PHE A 157 12.99 -9.31 -7.67
N ARG A 158 13.87 -9.57 -8.63
CA ARG A 158 14.24 -10.95 -9.02
C ARG A 158 14.85 -11.72 -7.84
N ALA A 159 15.79 -11.14 -7.12
CA ALA A 159 16.40 -11.78 -5.96
C ALA A 159 15.36 -12.13 -4.87
N TRP A 160 14.37 -11.26 -4.65
CA TRP A 160 13.26 -11.51 -3.75
C TRP A 160 12.41 -12.72 -4.21
N THR A 161 12.05 -12.81 -5.50
CA THR A 161 11.28 -13.96 -5.99
C THR A 161 12.00 -15.28 -5.77
N GLU A 162 13.32 -15.30 -5.90
CA GLU A 162 14.11 -16.53 -5.63
C GLU A 162 14.11 -16.89 -4.13
N ARG A 163 14.20 -15.89 -3.23
CA ARG A 163 14.15 -16.16 -1.78
C ARG A 163 12.77 -16.64 -1.33
N GLU A 164 11.69 -16.00 -1.79
CA GLU A 164 10.32 -16.43 -1.48
C GLU A 164 10.06 -17.85 -1.96
N ARG A 165 10.49 -18.19 -3.17
CA ARG A 165 10.37 -19.53 -3.74
C ARG A 165 11.19 -20.58 -2.98
N ALA A 166 12.38 -20.23 -2.53
CA ALA A 166 13.18 -21.13 -1.71
C ALA A 166 12.50 -21.46 -0.37
N ALA A 167 11.75 -20.49 0.17
CA ALA A 167 10.99 -20.63 1.40
C ALA A 167 9.65 -21.37 1.21
N ASP A 168 9.02 -21.22 0.05
CA ASP A 168 7.76 -21.88 -0.29
C ASP A 168 7.75 -22.38 -1.74
N ARG A 169 7.91 -23.68 -1.89
CA ARG A 169 7.97 -24.35 -3.21
C ARG A 169 6.60 -24.45 -3.91
N SER A 170 5.51 -24.07 -3.26
CA SER A 170 4.18 -24.04 -3.88
C SER A 170 4.03 -22.92 -4.90
N TYR A 171 4.90 -21.91 -4.85
CA TYR A 171 4.89 -20.79 -5.79
C TYR A 171 5.28 -21.20 -7.21
N ASP A 172 4.40 -20.98 -8.17
CA ASP A 172 4.60 -21.34 -9.58
C ASP A 172 5.65 -20.42 -10.26
N HIS A 173 6.73 -21.03 -10.68
CA HIS A 173 7.83 -20.35 -11.38
C HIS A 173 7.41 -19.72 -12.70
N ALA A 174 6.51 -20.38 -13.43
CA ALA A 174 6.05 -19.87 -14.73
C ALA A 174 5.34 -18.50 -14.61
N ARG A 175 4.78 -18.19 -13.44
CA ARG A 175 4.17 -16.87 -13.18
C ARG A 175 5.21 -15.76 -13.07
N VAL A 176 6.39 -16.05 -12.53
CA VAL A 176 7.52 -15.11 -12.47
C VAL A 176 8.00 -14.78 -13.89
N ASP A 177 8.27 -15.82 -14.69
CA ASP A 177 8.73 -15.65 -16.07
C ASP A 177 7.69 -14.88 -16.90
N ARG A 178 6.42 -15.21 -16.73
CA ARG A 178 5.31 -14.51 -17.36
C ARG A 178 5.26 -13.03 -17.00
N PHE A 179 5.41 -12.68 -15.73
CA PHE A 179 5.43 -11.28 -15.29
C PHE A 179 6.53 -10.49 -16.01
N PHE A 180 7.77 -11.01 -15.99
CA PHE A 180 8.89 -10.34 -16.64
C PHE A 180 8.73 -10.25 -18.16
N ALA A 181 8.25 -11.31 -18.80
CA ALA A 181 7.96 -11.28 -20.24
C ALA A 181 6.87 -10.26 -20.63
N LEU A 182 5.89 -10.03 -19.74
CA LEU A 182 4.87 -9.00 -19.95
C LEU A 182 5.39 -7.59 -19.66
N LEU A 183 6.33 -7.44 -18.73
CA LEU A 183 6.93 -6.15 -18.39
C LEU A 183 7.85 -5.62 -19.50
N GLU A 184 8.43 -6.49 -20.30
CA GLU A 184 9.34 -6.15 -21.41
C GLU A 184 8.61 -5.77 -22.72
N ARG A 185 7.29 -5.93 -22.77
CA ARG A 185 6.42 -5.54 -23.90
C ARG A 185 5.89 -4.12 -23.76
#